data_895cccaee3dedcdef13d44b6c94bfef4
#
_entry.id   895cccaee3dedcdef13d44b6c94bfef4
#
_cell.length_a   1.000
_cell.length_b   1.000
_cell.length_c   1.000
_cell.angle_alpha   90.00
_cell.angle_beta   90.00
_cell.angle_gamma   90.00
#
_symmetry.space_group_name_H-M   'P 1'
#
loop_
_entity.id
_entity.type
_entity.pdbx_description
1 polymer ?
#
loop_
_entity_poly.entity_id
_entity_poly.type
_entity_poly.pdbx_seq_one_letter_code
_entity_poly.pdbx_strand_id
1 'polypeptide(L)'
;MKKFYLFAFSAVLALSANAQEKALKQYGFGDNWFIQGQAGGSYTFSENSSKADLFDVVTPHVAVSVGKHFSPIAGARLQVGGWESKSYLGEVADKTYKYKYLQANTDVLLNLTNLFSTYQGDRAFNLYGIMGLGFVHTFADRDVKEASIKTHNNIVPRVGLQADFRLTESLSLNVEATGNLMADRFNGNVGGRSHDGTLNALLGLTYRFTKGGFQTVDVIDPSELTALNDKVNEQQSQLRNKDRQIQEYKASIAGLERQLAEKPVEVVTKGESEVILNAVVVFRIGSAKLEQNQDINIYNAAKYLQENKDVNVTVTGYADKSTGTAAINQRLSEQRAKAVADVLVNKYGIERSRITTEASGDKVQPFQIDSWNRVVIFTAK
;
A
#
# COMPACT_ATOMS: atom_id res chain seq x y z
N MET A 1 10.16 31.38 19.19
CA MET A 1 10.32 30.75 17.87
C MET A 1 10.13 29.23 17.89
N LYS A 2 10.71 28.46 18.83
CA LYS A 2 10.53 26.97 18.89
C LYS A 2 9.06 26.50 19.04
N LYS A 3 8.19 27.28 19.70
CA LYS A 3 6.76 26.93 19.88
C LYS A 3 5.92 27.13 18.60
N PHE A 4 6.33 27.99 17.70
CA PHE A 4 5.60 28.27 16.45
C PHE A 4 5.75 27.14 15.43
N TYR A 5 6.93 26.51 15.36
CA TYR A 5 7.18 25.37 14.44
C TYR A 5 6.45 24.11 14.89
N LEU A 6 6.33 23.89 16.21
CA LEU A 6 5.58 22.75 16.74
C LEU A 6 4.08 22.89 16.46
N PHE A 7 3.57 24.12 16.53
CA PHE A 7 2.15 24.43 16.28
C PHE A 7 1.79 24.30 14.79
N ALA A 8 2.67 24.73 13.88
CA ALA A 8 2.48 24.57 12.44
C ALA A 8 2.50 23.10 12.02
N PHE A 9 3.40 22.29 12.60
CA PHE A 9 3.48 20.85 12.34
C PHE A 9 2.27 20.10 12.90
N SER A 10 1.80 20.47 14.09
CA SER A 10 0.59 19.90 14.70
C SER A 10 -0.68 20.28 13.96
N ALA A 11 -0.77 21.49 13.40
CA ALA A 11 -1.91 21.95 12.61
C ALA A 11 -2.02 21.20 11.27
N VAL A 12 -0.91 20.89 10.62
CA VAL A 12 -0.89 20.08 9.39
C VAL A 12 -1.34 18.64 9.65
N LEU A 13 -0.95 18.07 10.80
CA LEU A 13 -1.42 16.73 11.21
C LEU A 13 -2.92 16.71 11.57
N ALA A 14 -3.43 17.79 12.17
CA ALA A 14 -4.85 17.90 12.55
C ALA A 14 -5.77 18.12 11.34
N LEU A 15 -5.32 18.84 10.31
CA LEU A 15 -6.08 19.03 9.08
C LEU A 15 -6.23 17.74 8.26
N SER A 16 -5.27 16.81 8.37
CA SER A 16 -5.34 15.52 7.69
C SER A 16 -6.38 14.56 8.29
N ALA A 17 -6.81 14.76 9.53
CA ALA A 17 -7.74 13.88 10.22
C ALA A 17 -9.21 14.06 9.80
N ASN A 18 -9.58 15.23 9.29
CA ASN A 18 -10.98 15.56 8.96
C ASN A 18 -11.39 15.35 7.50
N ALA A 19 -10.47 14.98 6.61
CA ALA A 19 -10.73 14.88 5.16
C ALA A 19 -10.91 13.44 4.65
N GLN A 20 -10.93 12.42 5.51
CA GLN A 20 -10.88 11.03 5.07
C GLN A 20 -12.01 10.17 5.61
N GLU A 21 -13.02 9.92 4.76
CA GLU A 21 -14.04 8.88 4.99
C GLU A 21 -13.50 7.45 4.84
N LYS A 22 -12.29 7.27 4.30
CA LYS A 22 -11.67 5.96 4.06
C LYS A 22 -10.36 5.84 4.80
N ALA A 23 -10.13 4.73 5.48
CA ALA A 23 -8.85 4.45 6.11
C ALA A 23 -7.77 4.20 5.05
N LEU A 24 -6.56 4.69 5.32
CA LEU A 24 -5.40 4.40 4.49
C LEU A 24 -4.77 3.06 4.91
N LYS A 25 -4.30 2.30 3.93
CA LYS A 25 -3.42 1.18 4.19
C LYS A 25 -2.18 1.67 4.95
N GLN A 26 -1.73 0.90 5.93
CA GLN A 26 -0.51 1.21 6.68
C GLN A 26 0.72 1.01 5.76
N TYR A 27 1.58 2.04 5.69
CA TYR A 27 2.80 2.04 4.89
C TYR A 27 4.04 2.02 5.78
N GLY A 28 5.05 1.25 5.36
CA GLY A 28 6.34 1.17 6.02
C GLY A 28 7.29 2.32 5.66
N PHE A 29 8.48 2.31 6.27
CA PHE A 29 9.50 3.31 5.97
C PHE A 29 9.97 3.28 4.51
N GLY A 30 10.02 2.11 3.88
CA GLY A 30 10.45 1.92 2.48
C GLY A 30 9.46 2.41 1.42
N ASP A 31 8.21 2.70 1.80
CA ASP A 31 7.16 3.04 0.85
C ASP A 31 7.09 4.55 0.56
N ASN A 32 6.51 4.88 -0.61
CA ASN A 32 6.17 6.24 -1.05
C ASN A 32 7.38 7.19 -1.22
N TRP A 33 8.56 6.64 -1.48
CA TRP A 33 9.72 7.39 -1.89
C TRP A 33 9.62 7.77 -3.36
N PHE A 34 10.22 8.91 -3.71
CA PHE A 34 10.35 9.37 -5.09
C PHE A 34 11.70 10.04 -5.33
N ILE A 35 12.08 10.10 -6.60
CA ILE A 35 13.19 10.90 -7.10
C ILE A 35 12.67 11.84 -8.17
N GLN A 36 13.30 13.02 -8.28
CA GLN A 36 12.97 14.01 -9.32
C GLN A 36 14.25 14.48 -9.99
N GLY A 37 14.18 14.67 -11.32
CA GLY A 37 15.16 15.40 -12.09
C GLY A 37 14.47 16.56 -12.80
N GLN A 38 15.01 17.78 -12.66
CA GLN A 38 14.39 19.01 -13.14
C GLN A 38 15.43 19.89 -13.81
N ALA A 39 15.01 20.60 -14.86
CA ALA A 39 15.80 21.63 -15.54
C ALA A 39 14.91 22.81 -15.93
N GLY A 40 15.48 23.99 -16.00
CA GLY A 40 14.74 25.19 -16.35
C GLY A 40 15.57 26.44 -16.22
N GLY A 41 14.93 27.52 -15.81
CA GLY A 41 15.54 28.83 -15.67
C GLY A 41 15.46 29.40 -14.24
N SER A 42 16.44 30.17 -13.88
CA SER A 42 16.48 30.98 -12.67
C SER A 42 16.62 32.45 -13.04
N TYR A 43 15.77 33.28 -12.45
CA TYR A 43 15.84 34.73 -12.53
C TYR A 43 16.22 35.29 -11.17
N THR A 44 17.27 36.19 -11.14
CA THR A 44 17.73 36.83 -9.90
C THR A 44 17.22 38.24 -9.84
N PHE A 45 16.47 38.55 -8.81
CA PHE A 45 16.05 39.91 -8.45
C PHE A 45 17.13 40.55 -7.61
N SER A 46 17.91 41.42 -8.24
CA SER A 46 18.96 42.24 -7.60
C SER A 46 18.73 43.74 -7.86
N GLU A 47 19.58 44.61 -7.35
CA GLU A 47 19.41 46.09 -7.36
C GLU A 47 19.14 46.64 -8.75
N ASN A 48 19.83 46.15 -9.76
CA ASN A 48 19.74 46.65 -11.14
C ASN A 48 19.00 45.69 -12.10
N SER A 49 18.45 44.58 -11.62
CA SER A 49 17.80 43.57 -12.48
C SER A 49 16.62 44.12 -13.29
N SER A 50 15.93 45.14 -12.78
CA SER A 50 14.80 45.78 -13.47
C SER A 50 15.21 46.65 -14.68
N LYS A 51 16.48 46.89 -14.86
CA LYS A 51 17.04 47.70 -15.95
C LYS A 51 17.59 46.84 -17.09
N ALA A 52 17.74 45.55 -16.87
CA ALA A 52 18.16 44.58 -17.88
C ALA A 52 16.94 43.89 -18.53
N ASP A 53 17.09 43.48 -19.78
CA ASP A 53 16.08 42.63 -20.41
C ASP A 53 15.93 41.29 -19.69
N LEU A 54 14.71 40.77 -19.60
CA LEU A 54 14.39 39.54 -18.87
C LEU A 54 15.30 38.37 -19.28
N PHE A 55 15.51 38.20 -20.58
CA PHE A 55 16.30 37.07 -21.12
C PHE A 55 17.81 37.24 -20.90
N ASP A 56 18.29 38.43 -20.60
CA ASP A 56 19.72 38.70 -20.32
C ASP A 56 20.14 38.23 -18.94
N VAL A 57 19.20 38.16 -18.01
CA VAL A 57 19.44 37.77 -16.60
C VAL A 57 18.88 36.39 -16.22
N VAL A 58 18.10 35.75 -17.09
CA VAL A 58 17.69 34.36 -16.90
C VAL A 58 18.87 33.42 -17.17
N THR A 59 19.09 32.50 -16.26
CA THR A 59 20.17 31.51 -16.33
C THR A 59 19.64 30.07 -16.24
N PRO A 60 20.35 29.09 -16.82
CA PRO A 60 20.01 27.71 -16.63
C PRO A 60 20.04 27.31 -15.16
N HIS A 61 19.09 26.48 -14.74
CA HIS A 61 19.03 25.88 -13.41
C HIS A 61 18.68 24.42 -13.55
N VAL A 62 19.42 23.57 -12.86
CA VAL A 62 19.14 22.12 -12.79
C VAL A 62 18.99 21.70 -11.33
N ALA A 63 18.14 20.72 -11.07
CA ALA A 63 17.94 20.22 -9.73
C ALA A 63 17.64 18.70 -9.74
N VAL A 64 18.15 18.04 -8.73
CA VAL A 64 17.84 16.63 -8.44
C VAL A 64 17.32 16.52 -7.02
N SER A 65 16.29 15.74 -6.83
CA SER A 65 15.63 15.59 -5.53
C SER A 65 15.37 14.13 -5.19
N VAL A 66 15.35 13.86 -3.89
CA VAL A 66 14.81 12.66 -3.31
C VAL A 66 13.80 13.08 -2.23
N GLY A 67 12.66 12.40 -2.20
CA GLY A 67 11.62 12.72 -1.23
C GLY A 67 10.74 11.54 -0.88
N LYS A 68 9.88 11.76 0.10
CA LYS A 68 8.92 10.77 0.58
C LYS A 68 7.60 11.45 0.90
N HIS A 69 6.51 10.82 0.46
CA HIS A 69 5.17 11.18 0.91
C HIS A 69 4.83 10.36 2.16
N PHE A 70 4.45 11.04 3.24
CA PHE A 70 4.05 10.42 4.51
C PHE A 70 2.54 10.17 4.56
N SER A 71 1.79 10.99 3.82
CA SER A 71 0.34 10.88 3.67
C SER A 71 -0.07 11.38 2.28
N PRO A 72 -1.33 11.21 1.86
CA PRO A 72 -1.84 11.81 0.63
C PRO A 72 -1.67 13.33 0.53
N ILE A 73 -1.55 14.01 1.68
CA ILE A 73 -1.51 15.48 1.78
C ILE A 73 -0.07 15.97 2.01
N ALA A 74 0.74 15.23 2.77
CA ALA A 74 2.03 15.70 3.25
C ALA A 74 3.21 14.85 2.79
N GLY A 75 4.29 15.50 2.41
CA GLY A 75 5.57 14.89 2.08
C GLY A 75 6.75 15.78 2.47
N ALA A 76 7.95 15.25 2.34
CA ALA A 76 9.19 16.00 2.47
C ALA A 76 10.15 15.64 1.34
N ARG A 77 11.01 16.59 0.99
CA ARG A 77 11.96 16.46 -0.10
C ARG A 77 13.30 17.10 0.27
N LEU A 78 14.37 16.42 -0.11
CA LEU A 78 15.72 17.00 -0.20
C LEU A 78 16.00 17.27 -1.67
N GLN A 79 16.42 18.47 -2.00
CA GLN A 79 16.75 18.87 -3.36
C GLN A 79 18.14 19.51 -3.38
N VAL A 80 18.95 19.14 -4.35
CA VAL A 80 20.22 19.81 -4.66
C VAL A 80 20.10 20.37 -6.07
N GLY A 81 20.39 21.64 -6.22
CA GLY A 81 20.31 22.32 -7.50
C GLY A 81 21.24 23.54 -7.54
N GLY A 82 21.26 24.19 -8.65
CA GLY A 82 22.09 25.35 -8.91
C GLY A 82 22.58 25.34 -10.35
N TRP A 83 23.51 26.11 -10.64
CA TRP A 83 24.35 26.21 -11.82
C TRP A 83 25.00 27.60 -11.85
N GLU A 84 24.40 28.52 -12.57
CA GLU A 84 24.89 29.87 -12.83
C GLU A 84 23.80 30.87 -12.53
N SER A 85 24.18 32.02 -11.95
CA SER A 85 23.30 33.17 -11.84
C SER A 85 23.94 34.36 -12.56
N LYS A 86 23.08 35.26 -13.06
CA LYS A 86 23.51 36.53 -13.70
C LYS A 86 22.93 37.70 -12.95
N SER A 87 23.74 38.75 -12.85
CA SER A 87 23.31 40.05 -12.35
C SER A 87 23.78 41.17 -13.29
N TYR A 88 23.06 42.28 -13.25
CA TYR A 88 23.35 43.45 -14.07
C TYR A 88 24.02 44.56 -13.26
N LEU A 89 25.13 45.11 -13.77
CA LEU A 89 25.93 46.12 -13.04
C LEU A 89 25.31 47.52 -13.06
N GLY A 90 24.32 47.78 -13.92
CA GLY A 90 23.65 49.06 -14.09
C GLY A 90 24.08 49.78 -15.35
N GLU A 91 23.43 50.91 -15.62
CA GLU A 91 23.56 51.70 -16.87
C GLU A 91 24.98 52.22 -17.13
N VAL A 92 25.78 52.46 -16.08
CA VAL A 92 27.13 53.01 -16.20
C VAL A 92 28.09 52.02 -16.87
N ALA A 93 27.85 50.73 -16.77
CA ALA A 93 28.69 49.70 -17.33
C ALA A 93 28.01 48.86 -18.43
N ASP A 94 26.69 48.92 -18.55
CA ASP A 94 25.86 48.16 -19.50
C ASP A 94 26.33 46.68 -19.66
N LYS A 95 26.63 46.04 -18.52
CA LYS A 95 27.23 44.72 -18.49
C LYS A 95 26.51 43.81 -17.52
N THR A 96 26.33 42.58 -17.94
CA THR A 96 25.95 41.44 -17.07
C THR A 96 27.22 40.69 -16.65
N TYR A 97 27.21 40.16 -15.44
CA TYR A 97 28.23 39.26 -14.94
C TYR A 97 27.60 37.98 -14.40
N LYS A 98 28.38 36.92 -14.38
CA LYS A 98 27.95 35.59 -14.02
C LYS A 98 28.70 35.09 -12.80
N TYR A 99 28.03 34.29 -12.00
CA TYR A 99 28.63 33.56 -10.87
C TYR A 99 27.95 32.22 -10.68
N LYS A 100 28.71 31.28 -10.11
CA LYS A 100 28.26 29.93 -9.89
C LYS A 100 27.79 29.74 -8.46
N TYR A 101 26.75 28.93 -8.27
CA TYR A 101 26.26 28.56 -6.94
C TYR A 101 25.74 27.12 -6.91
N LEU A 102 25.73 26.58 -5.70
CA LEU A 102 25.09 25.34 -5.37
C LEU A 102 24.11 25.54 -4.22
N GLN A 103 22.94 24.99 -4.31
CA GLN A 103 21.89 25.12 -3.29
C GLN A 103 21.39 23.75 -2.89
N ALA A 104 21.37 23.46 -1.59
CA ALA A 104 20.74 22.28 -1.01
C ALA A 104 19.50 22.71 -0.22
N ASN A 105 18.36 22.11 -0.48
CA ASN A 105 17.07 22.48 0.09
C ASN A 105 16.45 21.32 0.86
N THR A 106 15.77 21.64 1.94
CA THR A 106 14.85 20.76 2.64
C THR A 106 13.45 21.35 2.54
N ASP A 107 12.55 20.66 1.86
CA ASP A 107 11.21 21.14 1.57
C ASP A 107 10.15 20.27 2.26
N VAL A 108 9.09 20.90 2.73
CA VAL A 108 7.80 20.29 3.03
C VAL A 108 6.92 20.46 1.80
N LEU A 109 6.29 19.39 1.38
CA LEU A 109 5.36 19.32 0.26
C LEU A 109 3.94 19.15 0.79
N LEU A 110 3.04 20.06 0.44
CA LEU A 110 1.62 19.96 0.78
C LEU A 110 0.81 19.78 -0.49
N ASN A 111 0.17 18.61 -0.66
CA ASN A 111 -0.72 18.37 -1.78
C ASN A 111 -2.02 19.17 -1.59
N LEU A 112 -2.10 20.33 -2.21
CA LEU A 112 -3.24 21.24 -2.13
C LEU A 112 -4.48 20.64 -2.77
N THR A 113 -4.31 19.84 -3.84
CA THR A 113 -5.42 19.15 -4.49
C THR A 113 -6.10 18.19 -3.53
N ASN A 114 -5.33 17.38 -2.79
CA ASN A 114 -5.87 16.43 -1.81
C ASN A 114 -6.28 17.10 -0.49
N LEU A 115 -5.75 18.29 -0.19
CA LEU A 115 -6.14 19.07 0.98
C LEU A 115 -7.57 19.65 0.82
N PHE A 116 -7.92 20.09 -0.39
CA PHE A 116 -9.19 20.75 -0.69
C PHE A 116 -10.20 19.86 -1.43
N SER A 117 -9.85 18.59 -1.73
CA SER A 117 -10.75 17.64 -2.37
C SER A 117 -10.54 16.22 -1.84
N THR A 118 -11.53 15.34 -2.03
CA THR A 118 -11.42 13.92 -1.67
C THR A 118 -10.22 13.27 -2.36
N TYR A 119 -9.44 12.47 -1.62
CA TYR A 119 -8.30 11.76 -2.14
C TYR A 119 -8.71 10.73 -3.21
N GLN A 120 -7.99 10.76 -4.33
CA GLN A 120 -8.09 9.78 -5.42
C GLN A 120 -6.68 9.33 -5.80
N GLY A 121 -6.39 8.04 -5.62
CA GLY A 121 -5.04 7.48 -5.86
C GLY A 121 -4.59 7.51 -7.32
N ASP A 122 -5.52 7.61 -8.27
CA ASP A 122 -5.30 7.62 -9.72
C ASP A 122 -5.41 9.02 -10.36
N ARG A 123 -5.52 10.07 -9.54
CA ARG A 123 -5.68 11.44 -10.02
C ARG A 123 -4.58 11.83 -11.01
N ALA A 124 -4.99 12.36 -12.17
CA ALA A 124 -4.08 12.75 -13.24
C ALA A 124 -3.28 14.01 -12.92
N PHE A 125 -3.84 14.92 -12.11
CA PHE A 125 -3.24 16.22 -11.76
C PHE A 125 -3.20 16.42 -10.26
N ASN A 126 -2.04 16.86 -9.73
CA ASN A 126 -1.88 17.28 -8.36
C ASN A 126 -1.12 18.61 -8.30
N LEU A 127 -1.59 19.50 -7.45
CA LEU A 127 -0.91 20.75 -7.13
C LEU A 127 -0.32 20.66 -5.73
N TYR A 128 0.98 20.92 -5.63
CA TYR A 128 1.70 20.93 -4.36
C TYR A 128 2.12 22.35 -4.00
N GLY A 129 1.89 22.73 -2.76
CA GLY A 129 2.56 23.85 -2.11
C GLY A 129 3.92 23.39 -1.58
N ILE A 130 4.93 24.20 -1.77
CA ILE A 130 6.31 23.98 -1.32
C ILE A 130 6.67 25.04 -0.28
N MET A 131 7.18 24.62 0.87
CA MET A 131 7.80 25.48 1.87
C MET A 131 9.09 24.84 2.35
N GLY A 132 10.18 25.59 2.38
CA GLY A 132 11.46 25.00 2.74
C GLY A 132 12.51 25.98 3.20
N LEU A 133 13.64 25.39 3.57
CA LEU A 133 14.87 26.11 3.87
C LEU A 133 15.99 25.53 2.99
N GLY A 134 16.69 26.43 2.30
CA GLY A 134 17.86 26.11 1.53
C GLY A 134 19.14 26.56 2.23
N PHE A 135 20.22 25.89 1.88
CA PHE A 135 21.57 26.31 2.13
C PHE A 135 22.25 26.58 0.78
N VAL A 136 22.70 27.81 0.54
CA VAL A 136 23.35 28.22 -0.70
C VAL A 136 24.83 28.48 -0.45
N HIS A 137 25.63 27.88 -1.33
CA HIS A 137 27.06 28.14 -1.43
C HIS A 137 27.36 28.84 -2.75
N THR A 138 27.81 30.08 -2.70
CA THR A 138 28.27 30.86 -3.86
C THR A 138 29.79 30.66 -4.00
N PHE A 139 30.25 30.35 -5.18
CA PHE A 139 31.68 30.19 -5.49
C PHE A 139 32.29 31.55 -5.83
N ALA A 140 33.47 31.79 -5.30
CA ALA A 140 34.22 32.99 -5.65
C ALA A 140 34.54 33.00 -7.16
N ASP A 141 34.34 34.16 -7.80
CA ASP A 141 34.80 34.39 -9.17
C ASP A 141 35.74 35.57 -9.20
N ARG A 142 36.98 35.36 -9.62
CA ARG A 142 38.04 36.35 -9.68
C ARG A 142 38.11 37.09 -11.02
N ASP A 143 37.40 36.61 -12.01
CA ASP A 143 37.41 37.17 -13.37
C ASP A 143 36.44 38.35 -13.49
N VAL A 144 35.54 38.50 -12.56
CA VAL A 144 34.60 39.64 -12.50
C VAL A 144 35.24 40.76 -11.69
N LYS A 145 35.92 41.66 -12.38
CA LYS A 145 36.64 42.81 -11.73
C LYS A 145 35.70 43.85 -11.15
N GLU A 146 34.51 43.98 -11.72
CA GLU A 146 33.51 44.98 -11.36
C GLU A 146 32.64 44.60 -10.16
N ALA A 147 32.55 43.32 -9.84
CA ALA A 147 31.83 42.82 -8.67
C ALA A 147 32.74 41.94 -7.82
N SER A 148 32.84 42.22 -6.53
CA SER A 148 33.67 41.44 -5.61
C SER A 148 32.92 40.14 -5.18
N ILE A 149 32.84 39.15 -6.07
CA ILE A 149 32.18 37.89 -5.76
C ILE A 149 33.10 37.04 -4.88
N LYS A 150 32.76 37.02 -3.61
CA LYS A 150 33.44 36.18 -2.61
C LYS A 150 32.61 34.92 -2.34
N THR A 151 33.26 33.86 -1.88
CA THR A 151 32.57 32.68 -1.38
C THR A 151 31.67 33.05 -0.19
N HIS A 152 30.38 32.73 -0.31
CA HIS A 152 29.38 33.00 0.73
C HIS A 152 28.51 31.75 0.97
N ASN A 153 28.09 31.61 2.22
CA ASN A 153 27.13 30.62 2.66
C ASN A 153 25.92 31.34 3.25
N ASN A 154 24.74 30.99 2.78
CA ASN A 154 23.48 31.59 3.24
C ASN A 154 22.41 30.54 3.50
N ILE A 155 21.58 30.80 4.51
CA ILE A 155 20.33 30.11 4.71
C ILE A 155 19.24 30.83 3.95
N VAL A 156 18.47 30.15 3.15
CA VAL A 156 17.53 30.66 2.17
C VAL A 156 16.14 30.12 2.43
N PRO A 157 15.24 30.92 3.01
CA PRO A 157 13.82 30.58 3.01
C PRO A 157 13.28 30.46 1.58
N ARG A 158 12.46 29.47 1.32
CA ARG A 158 11.85 29.28 0.01
C ARG A 158 10.39 28.89 0.11
N VAL A 159 9.62 29.32 -0.88
CA VAL A 159 8.22 28.95 -1.08
C VAL A 159 7.97 28.73 -2.56
N GLY A 160 6.98 27.88 -2.89
CA GLY A 160 6.67 27.64 -4.28
C GLY A 160 5.44 26.76 -4.49
N LEU A 161 5.21 26.49 -5.76
CA LEU A 161 4.17 25.60 -6.23
C LEU A 161 4.77 24.62 -7.22
N GLN A 162 4.28 23.36 -7.19
CA GLN A 162 4.57 22.34 -8.20
C GLN A 162 3.28 21.75 -8.71
N ALA A 163 3.09 21.80 -10.01
CA ALA A 163 2.04 21.08 -10.72
C ALA A 163 2.61 19.73 -11.19
N ASP A 164 1.94 18.64 -10.86
CA ASP A 164 2.36 17.28 -11.15
C ASP A 164 1.31 16.60 -12.04
N PHE A 165 1.71 16.19 -13.24
CA PHE A 165 0.88 15.53 -14.24
C PHE A 165 1.26 14.07 -14.35
N ARG A 166 0.39 13.18 -13.93
CA ARG A 166 0.63 11.74 -13.93
C ARG A 166 0.66 11.18 -15.35
N LEU A 167 1.77 10.59 -15.74
CA LEU A 167 1.93 9.90 -17.03
C LEU A 167 1.67 8.40 -16.90
N THR A 168 2.16 7.79 -15.82
CA THR A 168 1.96 6.38 -15.46
C THR A 168 1.76 6.24 -13.97
N GLU A 169 1.60 5.03 -13.45
CA GLU A 169 1.53 4.78 -12.00
C GLU A 169 2.80 5.24 -11.26
N SER A 170 3.95 5.19 -11.90
CA SER A 170 5.24 5.52 -11.29
C SER A 170 5.86 6.82 -11.80
N LEU A 171 5.43 7.33 -12.96
CA LEU A 171 6.07 8.48 -13.63
C LEU A 171 5.11 9.64 -13.74
N SER A 172 5.59 10.83 -13.41
CA SER A 172 4.88 12.11 -13.64
C SER A 172 5.78 13.14 -14.26
N LEU A 173 5.20 14.00 -15.07
CA LEU A 173 5.78 15.27 -15.48
C LEU A 173 5.48 16.30 -14.39
N ASN A 174 6.45 17.11 -14.01
CA ASN A 174 6.26 18.19 -13.05
C ASN A 174 6.70 19.53 -13.61
N VAL A 175 5.98 20.58 -13.22
CA VAL A 175 6.31 21.99 -13.46
C VAL A 175 6.38 22.67 -12.10
N GLU A 176 7.50 23.26 -11.78
CA GLU A 176 7.76 23.89 -10.48
C GLU A 176 8.11 25.36 -10.63
N ALA A 177 7.54 26.20 -9.79
CA ALA A 177 7.92 27.59 -9.62
C ALA A 177 8.24 27.85 -8.15
N THR A 178 9.47 28.30 -7.85
CA THR A 178 9.93 28.55 -6.47
C THR A 178 10.59 29.90 -6.34
N GLY A 179 10.15 30.68 -5.37
CA GLY A 179 10.79 31.90 -4.90
C GLY A 179 11.71 31.61 -3.72
N ASN A 180 12.92 32.17 -3.76
CA ASN A 180 13.93 32.03 -2.73
C ASN A 180 14.34 33.41 -2.25
N LEU A 181 14.43 33.63 -0.94
CA LEU A 181 14.89 34.84 -0.34
C LEU A 181 16.37 34.72 -0.02
N MET A 182 17.20 35.38 -0.83
CA MET A 182 18.66 35.35 -0.73
C MET A 182 19.17 36.50 0.15
N ALA A 183 20.36 36.36 0.71
CA ALA A 183 21.02 37.46 1.35
C ALA A 183 21.56 38.45 0.29
N ASP A 184 21.61 39.73 0.60
CA ASP A 184 22.11 40.86 -0.21
C ASP A 184 23.50 40.63 -0.84
N ARG A 185 24.28 39.73 -0.26
CA ARG A 185 25.63 39.39 -0.74
C ARG A 185 25.64 38.28 -1.81
N PHE A 186 24.49 37.75 -2.17
CA PHE A 186 24.40 36.60 -3.08
C PHE A 186 24.96 36.94 -4.48
N ASN A 187 24.66 38.11 -4.98
CA ASN A 187 25.15 38.61 -6.27
C ASN A 187 26.54 39.30 -6.20
N GLY A 188 27.14 39.45 -5.01
CA GLY A 188 28.44 40.09 -4.80
C GLY A 188 28.37 41.62 -4.75
N ASN A 189 27.20 42.23 -4.92
CA ASN A 189 26.93 43.65 -4.77
C ASN A 189 26.16 43.91 -3.47
N VAL A 190 26.60 44.81 -2.63
CA VAL A 190 25.99 45.08 -1.33
C VAL A 190 25.50 46.53 -1.34
N GLY A 191 24.17 46.70 -1.37
CA GLY A 191 23.59 48.05 -1.34
C GLY A 191 22.14 48.10 -1.82
N GLY A 192 21.42 49.15 -1.47
CA GLY A 192 20.06 49.45 -1.97
C GLY A 192 18.93 48.67 -1.33
N ARG A 193 18.97 47.36 -1.29
CA ARG A 193 17.99 46.45 -0.66
C ARG A 193 18.69 45.53 0.31
N SER A 194 17.99 45.12 1.36
CA SER A 194 18.55 44.23 2.38
C SER A 194 18.57 42.74 1.99
N HIS A 195 17.97 42.38 0.86
CA HIS A 195 17.85 40.98 0.40
C HIS A 195 17.72 40.92 -1.12
N ASP A 196 18.38 39.95 -1.71
CA ASP A 196 18.16 39.48 -3.06
C ASP A 196 17.03 38.45 -3.11
N GLY A 197 16.52 38.18 -4.28
CA GLY A 197 15.54 37.11 -4.50
C GLY A 197 15.86 36.31 -5.75
N THR A 198 15.51 35.05 -5.77
CA THR A 198 15.51 34.26 -7.02
C THR A 198 14.16 33.64 -7.25
N LEU A 199 13.75 33.61 -8.51
CA LEU A 199 12.59 32.87 -8.99
C LEU A 199 13.09 31.76 -9.92
N ASN A 200 12.83 30.52 -9.57
CA ASN A 200 13.15 29.36 -10.40
C ASN A 200 11.87 28.86 -11.05
N ALA A 201 11.94 28.57 -12.35
CA ALA A 201 10.88 27.88 -13.11
C ALA A 201 11.50 26.64 -13.72
N LEU A 202 11.05 25.46 -13.28
CA LEU A 202 11.62 24.17 -13.62
C LEU A 202 10.58 23.24 -14.22
N LEU A 203 10.99 22.44 -15.20
CA LEU A 203 10.26 21.33 -15.77
C LEU A 203 11.05 20.07 -15.49
N GLY A 204 10.38 18.98 -15.15
CA GLY A 204 11.09 17.73 -14.86
C GLY A 204 10.20 16.51 -14.78
N LEU A 205 10.82 15.43 -14.39
CA LEU A 205 10.17 14.13 -14.20
C LEU A 205 10.30 13.70 -12.74
N THR A 206 9.23 13.13 -12.24
CA THR A 206 9.17 12.47 -10.91
C THR A 206 8.96 10.99 -11.12
N TYR A 207 9.84 10.17 -10.56
CA TYR A 207 9.67 8.72 -10.49
C TYR A 207 9.35 8.29 -9.06
N ARG A 208 8.22 7.57 -8.88
CA ARG A 208 7.76 7.01 -7.59
C ARG A 208 8.07 5.53 -7.55
N PHE A 209 8.73 5.08 -6.49
CA PHE A 209 9.07 3.67 -6.30
C PHE A 209 7.86 2.81 -5.93
N THR A 210 6.88 3.39 -5.23
CA THR A 210 5.62 2.71 -4.89
C THR A 210 4.57 3.02 -5.96
N LYS A 211 4.06 1.99 -6.62
CA LYS A 211 3.01 2.11 -7.64
C LYS A 211 1.66 2.48 -7.01
N GLY A 212 0.90 3.33 -7.70
CA GLY A 212 -0.48 3.62 -7.35
C GLY A 212 -0.68 4.56 -6.15
N GLY A 213 0.39 5.07 -5.51
CA GLY A 213 0.29 5.99 -4.37
C GLY A 213 -0.33 5.34 -3.12
N PHE A 214 -1.05 6.12 -2.32
CA PHE A 214 -1.72 5.64 -1.13
C PHE A 214 -2.99 4.87 -1.49
N GLN A 215 -3.12 3.64 -0.99
CA GLN A 215 -4.32 2.83 -1.16
C GLN A 215 -5.29 3.09 -0.01
N THR A 216 -6.55 3.26 -0.32
CA THR A 216 -7.62 3.32 0.66
C THR A 216 -8.14 1.93 0.96
N VAL A 217 -8.46 1.66 2.22
CA VAL A 217 -9.14 0.44 2.69
C VAL A 217 -10.54 0.86 3.08
N ASP A 218 -11.53 0.09 2.67
CA ASP A 218 -12.88 0.31 3.17
C ASP A 218 -12.87 0.09 4.69
N VAL A 219 -13.24 1.10 5.42
CA VAL A 219 -13.40 0.99 6.87
C VAL A 219 -14.68 0.21 7.11
N ILE A 220 -14.56 -0.96 7.73
CA ILE A 220 -15.74 -1.66 8.24
C ILE A 220 -16.40 -0.71 9.26
N ASP A 221 -17.66 -0.41 9.02
CA ASP A 221 -18.45 0.41 9.94
C ASP A 221 -18.31 -0.17 11.38
N PRO A 222 -18.02 0.65 12.40
CA PRO A 222 -17.95 0.17 13.78
C PRO A 222 -19.22 -0.59 14.21
N SER A 223 -20.38 -0.26 13.65
CA SER A 223 -21.63 -0.99 13.87
C SER A 223 -21.60 -2.39 13.26
N GLU A 224 -21.02 -2.54 12.06
CA GLU A 224 -20.84 -3.84 11.40
C GLU A 224 -19.81 -4.70 12.13
N LEU A 225 -18.72 -4.08 12.61
CA LEU A 225 -17.73 -4.77 13.45
C LEU A 225 -18.34 -5.25 14.77
N THR A 226 -19.20 -4.43 15.41
CA THR A 226 -19.92 -4.80 16.62
C THR A 226 -20.89 -5.95 16.35
N ALA A 227 -21.68 -5.86 15.29
CA ALA A 227 -22.61 -6.92 14.87
C ALA A 227 -21.88 -8.25 14.55
N LEU A 228 -20.70 -8.16 13.93
CA LEU A 228 -19.86 -9.33 13.65
C LEU A 228 -19.29 -9.94 14.94
N ASN A 229 -18.84 -9.12 15.88
CA ASN A 229 -18.36 -9.58 17.18
C ASN A 229 -19.50 -10.22 18.00
N ASP A 230 -20.70 -9.65 17.96
CA ASP A 230 -21.88 -10.21 18.63
C ASP A 230 -22.24 -11.58 18.04
N LYS A 231 -22.17 -11.71 16.71
CA LYS A 231 -22.39 -12.99 16.02
C LYS A 231 -21.32 -14.03 16.37
N VAL A 232 -20.07 -13.62 16.48
CA VAL A 232 -18.96 -14.50 16.92
C VAL A 232 -19.20 -14.95 18.36
N ASN A 233 -19.61 -14.06 19.26
CA ASN A 233 -19.91 -14.37 20.66
C ASN A 233 -21.12 -15.32 20.78
N GLU A 234 -22.15 -15.10 19.95
CA GLU A 234 -23.31 -15.99 19.87
C GLU A 234 -22.91 -17.38 19.40
N GLN A 235 -22.12 -17.48 18.33
CA GLN A 235 -21.62 -18.76 17.82
C GLN A 235 -20.74 -19.48 18.84
N GLN A 236 -19.89 -18.78 19.57
CA GLN A 236 -19.10 -19.36 20.67
C GLN A 236 -19.99 -19.88 21.82
N SER A 237 -21.07 -19.17 22.11
CA SER A 237 -22.06 -19.62 23.11
C SER A 237 -22.78 -20.89 22.62
N GLN A 238 -23.18 -20.93 21.35
CA GLN A 238 -23.81 -22.12 20.74
C GLN A 238 -22.85 -23.31 20.73
N LEU A 239 -21.57 -23.10 20.39
CA LEU A 239 -20.55 -24.15 20.45
C LEU A 239 -20.39 -24.69 21.88
N ARG A 240 -20.29 -23.83 22.89
CA ARG A 240 -20.20 -24.26 24.30
C ARG A 240 -21.42 -25.04 24.74
N ASN A 241 -22.62 -24.66 24.28
CA ASN A 241 -23.85 -25.44 24.57
C ASN A 241 -23.84 -26.80 23.89
N LYS A 242 -23.38 -26.88 22.64
CA LYS A 242 -23.23 -28.17 21.93
C LYS A 242 -22.17 -29.06 22.58
N ASP A 243 -21.06 -28.51 23.02
CA ASP A 243 -20.03 -29.24 23.73
C ASP A 243 -20.58 -29.83 25.04
N ARG A 244 -21.41 -29.07 25.77
CA ARG A 244 -22.10 -29.57 26.96
C ARG A 244 -23.03 -30.72 26.63
N GLN A 245 -23.86 -30.60 25.59
CA GLN A 245 -24.73 -31.66 25.11
C GLN A 245 -23.94 -32.91 24.68
N ILE A 246 -22.81 -32.72 24.01
CA ILE A 246 -21.92 -33.85 23.65
C ILE A 246 -21.38 -34.55 24.89
N GLN A 247 -21.01 -33.82 25.94
CA GLN A 247 -20.58 -34.44 27.21
C GLN A 247 -21.73 -35.20 27.90
N GLU A 248 -22.95 -34.64 27.89
CA GLU A 248 -24.14 -35.29 28.41
C GLU A 248 -24.47 -36.57 27.63
N TYR A 249 -24.40 -36.51 26.30
CA TYR A 249 -24.60 -37.72 25.46
C TYR A 249 -23.50 -38.78 25.68
N LYS A 250 -22.23 -38.37 25.82
CA LYS A 250 -21.14 -39.29 26.15
C LYS A 250 -21.36 -39.97 27.51
N ALA A 251 -21.79 -39.22 28.51
CA ALA A 251 -22.11 -39.79 29.83
C ALA A 251 -23.30 -40.73 29.74
N SER A 252 -24.33 -40.42 28.94
CA SER A 252 -25.50 -41.28 28.71
C SER A 252 -25.11 -42.57 27.96
N ILE A 253 -24.25 -42.44 26.91
CA ILE A 253 -23.73 -43.62 26.18
C ILE A 253 -22.94 -44.51 27.12
N ALA A 254 -22.03 -43.96 27.94
CA ALA A 254 -21.28 -44.77 28.90
C ALA A 254 -22.19 -45.46 29.95
N GLY A 255 -23.29 -44.78 30.32
CA GLY A 255 -24.31 -45.39 31.18
C GLY A 255 -25.04 -46.56 30.50
N LEU A 256 -25.44 -46.37 29.24
CA LEU A 256 -26.10 -47.41 28.44
C LEU A 256 -25.16 -48.59 28.11
N GLU A 257 -23.90 -48.34 27.82
CA GLU A 257 -22.88 -49.37 27.61
C GLU A 257 -22.68 -50.24 28.87
N ARG A 258 -22.68 -49.64 30.08
CA ARG A 258 -22.65 -50.40 31.32
C ARG A 258 -23.92 -51.26 31.50
N GLN A 259 -25.10 -50.72 31.17
CA GLN A 259 -26.34 -51.47 31.23
C GLN A 259 -26.41 -52.61 30.18
N LEU A 260 -25.78 -52.41 29.00
CA LEU A 260 -25.64 -53.44 27.97
C LEU A 260 -24.67 -54.57 28.38
N ALA A 261 -23.58 -54.21 29.05
CA ALA A 261 -22.60 -55.17 29.55
C ALA A 261 -23.16 -56.07 30.67
N GLU A 262 -24.20 -55.62 31.35
CA GLU A 262 -24.92 -56.39 32.36
C GLU A 262 -26.03 -57.30 31.81
N LYS A 263 -26.33 -57.21 30.47
CA LYS A 263 -27.32 -58.10 29.81
C LYS A 263 -26.62 -59.12 28.91
N PRO A 264 -27.12 -60.41 28.84
CA PRO A 264 -26.52 -61.39 27.92
C PRO A 264 -26.70 -61.03 26.46
N VAL A 265 -25.63 -61.18 25.68
CA VAL A 265 -25.48 -60.68 24.30
C VAL A 265 -26.35 -61.56 23.36
N GLU A 266 -27.39 -60.99 22.72
CA GLU A 266 -27.91 -61.42 21.43
C GLU A 266 -27.11 -60.72 20.30
N VAL A 267 -26.51 -61.51 19.41
CA VAL A 267 -25.66 -60.96 18.31
C VAL A 267 -26.56 -60.40 17.23
N VAL A 268 -26.54 -59.05 17.13
CA VAL A 268 -27.08 -58.30 15.98
C VAL A 268 -25.95 -57.81 15.11
N THR A 269 -25.96 -58.19 13.83
CA THR A 269 -25.01 -57.83 12.78
C THR A 269 -24.93 -56.31 12.57
N LYS A 270 -23.70 -55.79 12.60
CA LYS A 270 -23.31 -54.39 12.49
C LYS A 270 -23.55 -53.85 11.07
N GLY A 271 -24.45 -52.89 10.89
CA GLY A 271 -24.54 -52.10 9.68
C GLY A 271 -23.41 -51.07 9.62
N GLU A 272 -22.81 -50.90 8.46
CA GLU A 272 -21.74 -49.94 8.20
C GLU A 272 -22.25 -48.48 8.43
N SER A 273 -21.72 -47.79 9.43
CA SER A 273 -21.99 -46.39 9.66
C SER A 273 -20.91 -45.53 8.96
N GLU A 274 -21.33 -44.77 7.96
CA GLU A 274 -20.44 -43.75 7.34
C GLU A 274 -20.13 -42.65 8.37
N VAL A 275 -18.85 -42.45 8.64
CA VAL A 275 -18.37 -41.30 9.48
C VAL A 275 -18.01 -40.16 8.58
N ILE A 276 -18.78 -39.06 8.64
CA ILE A 276 -18.42 -37.82 7.95
C ILE A 276 -17.27 -37.17 8.73
N LEU A 277 -16.09 -37.16 8.14
CA LEU A 277 -14.99 -36.33 8.65
C LEU A 277 -15.36 -34.87 8.44
N ASN A 278 -15.50 -34.10 9.51
CA ASN A 278 -15.82 -32.65 9.47
C ASN A 278 -14.68 -31.81 8.86
N ALA A 279 -14.12 -32.27 7.75
CA ALA A 279 -13.08 -31.56 7.02
C ALA A 279 -13.60 -31.17 5.64
N VAL A 280 -13.56 -29.87 5.34
CA VAL A 280 -14.01 -29.31 4.06
C VAL A 280 -12.89 -28.44 3.49
N VAL A 281 -12.53 -28.70 2.24
CA VAL A 281 -11.52 -27.90 1.51
C VAL A 281 -12.21 -27.01 0.51
N VAL A 282 -12.06 -25.70 0.66
CA VAL A 282 -12.73 -24.68 -0.17
C VAL A 282 -11.83 -24.24 -1.32
N PHE A 283 -12.42 -23.95 -2.48
CA PHE A 283 -11.72 -23.52 -3.68
C PHE A 283 -12.25 -22.19 -4.22
N ARG A 284 -11.38 -21.44 -4.87
CA ARG A 284 -11.78 -20.24 -5.61
C ARG A 284 -12.61 -20.62 -6.84
N ILE A 285 -13.42 -19.67 -7.30
CA ILE A 285 -14.18 -19.79 -8.54
C ILE A 285 -13.25 -20.14 -9.72
N GLY A 286 -13.65 -21.09 -10.55
CA GLY A 286 -12.89 -21.52 -11.72
C GLY A 286 -11.53 -22.17 -11.43
N SER A 287 -11.22 -22.53 -10.18
CA SER A 287 -9.92 -23.05 -9.77
C SER A 287 -10.05 -24.40 -9.03
N ALA A 288 -9.06 -25.25 -9.27
CA ALA A 288 -8.78 -26.46 -8.48
C ALA A 288 -7.42 -26.34 -7.73
N LYS A 289 -6.81 -25.15 -7.70
CA LYS A 289 -5.58 -24.90 -6.96
C LYS A 289 -5.89 -24.79 -5.47
N LEU A 290 -5.16 -25.54 -4.65
CA LEU A 290 -5.25 -25.48 -3.20
C LEU A 290 -4.64 -24.18 -2.67
N GLU A 291 -5.39 -23.47 -1.82
CA GLU A 291 -4.92 -22.32 -1.08
C GLU A 291 -4.16 -22.77 0.17
N GLN A 292 -3.12 -22.03 0.53
CA GLN A 292 -2.23 -22.36 1.64
C GLN A 292 -2.96 -22.52 2.98
N ASN A 293 -4.03 -21.75 3.21
CA ASN A 293 -4.87 -21.82 4.42
C ASN A 293 -5.79 -23.05 4.46
N GLN A 294 -5.98 -23.77 3.34
CA GLN A 294 -6.80 -24.99 3.29
C GLN A 294 -6.04 -26.26 3.67
N ASP A 295 -4.72 -26.18 3.77
CA ASP A 295 -3.84 -27.29 4.10
C ASP A 295 -4.14 -27.89 5.49
N ILE A 296 -4.60 -27.06 6.43
CA ILE A 296 -4.99 -27.51 7.77
C ILE A 296 -6.15 -28.51 7.76
N ASN A 297 -7.12 -28.33 6.85
CA ASN A 297 -8.25 -29.23 6.73
C ASN A 297 -7.83 -30.61 6.16
N ILE A 298 -6.88 -30.59 5.21
CA ILE A 298 -6.31 -31.83 4.66
C ILE A 298 -5.43 -32.52 5.70
N TYR A 299 -4.67 -31.75 6.49
CA TYR A 299 -3.87 -32.26 7.61
C TYR A 299 -4.74 -32.99 8.64
N ASN A 300 -5.87 -32.41 9.04
CA ASN A 300 -6.77 -33.04 10.00
C ASN A 300 -7.34 -34.37 9.49
N ALA A 301 -7.74 -34.42 8.21
CA ALA A 301 -8.18 -35.68 7.58
C ALA A 301 -7.04 -36.70 7.50
N ALA A 302 -5.85 -36.28 7.13
CA ALA A 302 -4.67 -37.11 7.06
C ALA A 302 -4.30 -37.71 8.43
N LYS A 303 -4.33 -36.90 9.48
CA LYS A 303 -4.05 -37.31 10.85
C LYS A 303 -5.04 -38.40 11.31
N TYR A 304 -6.34 -38.18 11.07
CA TYR A 304 -7.36 -39.18 11.36
C TYR A 304 -7.08 -40.50 10.64
N LEU A 305 -6.73 -40.46 9.35
CA LEU A 305 -6.41 -41.66 8.56
C LEU A 305 -5.11 -42.35 8.99
N GLN A 306 -4.15 -41.62 9.52
CA GLN A 306 -2.92 -42.15 10.09
C GLN A 306 -3.16 -42.88 11.43
N GLU A 307 -4.08 -42.35 12.24
CA GLU A 307 -4.48 -42.94 13.53
C GLU A 307 -5.42 -44.14 13.34
N ASN A 308 -6.19 -44.18 12.24
CA ASN A 308 -7.17 -45.23 11.93
C ASN A 308 -6.79 -45.92 10.63
N LYS A 309 -5.88 -46.90 10.70
CA LYS A 309 -5.28 -47.52 9.51
C LYS A 309 -6.27 -48.38 8.69
N ASP A 310 -7.35 -48.88 9.30
CA ASP A 310 -8.35 -49.71 8.66
C ASP A 310 -9.46 -48.91 7.96
N VAL A 311 -9.46 -47.57 8.13
CA VAL A 311 -10.46 -46.67 7.55
C VAL A 311 -10.05 -46.26 6.15
N ASN A 312 -10.96 -46.37 5.20
CA ASN A 312 -10.85 -45.81 3.85
C ASN A 312 -11.54 -44.45 3.79
N VAL A 313 -11.14 -43.61 2.85
CA VAL A 313 -11.74 -42.26 2.68
C VAL A 313 -12.20 -42.07 1.24
N THR A 314 -13.40 -41.54 1.09
CA THR A 314 -13.92 -41.02 -0.17
C THR A 314 -13.75 -39.49 -0.17
N VAL A 315 -13.08 -39.00 -1.18
CA VAL A 315 -12.80 -37.57 -1.39
C VAL A 315 -13.68 -37.08 -2.53
N THR A 316 -14.80 -36.43 -2.19
CA THR A 316 -15.83 -36.06 -3.17
C THR A 316 -15.70 -34.55 -3.48
N GLY A 317 -15.47 -34.22 -4.75
CA GLY A 317 -15.40 -32.84 -5.24
C GLY A 317 -16.76 -32.32 -5.71
N TYR A 318 -17.01 -31.04 -5.44
CA TYR A 318 -18.24 -30.34 -5.80
C TYR A 318 -17.93 -29.03 -6.52
N ALA A 319 -18.91 -28.56 -7.29
CA ALA A 319 -18.88 -27.24 -7.92
C ALA A 319 -20.22 -26.53 -7.71
N ASP A 320 -20.19 -25.20 -7.61
CA ASP A 320 -21.42 -24.44 -7.50
C ASP A 320 -22.21 -24.41 -8.83
N LYS A 321 -23.54 -24.46 -8.72
CA LYS A 321 -24.44 -24.50 -9.89
C LYS A 321 -24.67 -23.11 -10.51
N SER A 322 -24.33 -22.05 -9.80
CA SER A 322 -24.58 -20.67 -10.25
C SER A 322 -23.51 -20.16 -11.23
N THR A 323 -22.39 -20.89 -11.37
CA THR A 323 -21.28 -20.48 -12.25
C THR A 323 -20.80 -21.66 -13.12
N GLY A 324 -20.38 -21.34 -14.34
CA GLY A 324 -19.87 -22.31 -15.31
C GLY A 324 -20.98 -23.10 -16.01
N THR A 325 -20.60 -24.16 -16.69
CA THR A 325 -21.50 -25.13 -17.32
C THR A 325 -21.36 -26.50 -16.64
N ALA A 326 -22.35 -27.40 -16.78
CA ALA A 326 -22.29 -28.69 -16.17
C ALA A 326 -21.01 -29.48 -16.53
N ALA A 327 -20.53 -29.36 -17.78
CA ALA A 327 -19.28 -29.99 -18.22
C ALA A 327 -18.05 -29.39 -17.56
N ILE A 328 -18.00 -28.04 -17.38
CA ILE A 328 -16.92 -27.34 -16.68
C ILE A 328 -16.95 -27.70 -15.20
N ASN A 329 -18.13 -27.70 -14.59
CA ASN A 329 -18.32 -28.01 -13.17
C ASN A 329 -17.97 -29.46 -12.85
N GLN A 330 -18.29 -30.40 -13.73
CA GLN A 330 -17.87 -31.78 -13.60
C GLN A 330 -16.35 -31.90 -13.61
N ARG A 331 -15.68 -31.32 -14.59
CA ARG A 331 -14.21 -31.28 -14.69
C ARG A 331 -13.54 -30.62 -13.49
N LEU A 332 -14.07 -29.47 -13.04
CA LEU A 332 -13.54 -28.77 -11.85
C LEU A 332 -13.67 -29.63 -10.59
N SER A 333 -14.79 -30.32 -10.40
CA SER A 333 -14.99 -31.19 -9.23
C SER A 333 -14.01 -32.36 -9.24
N GLU A 334 -13.75 -32.97 -10.40
CA GLU A 334 -12.74 -34.03 -10.59
C GLU A 334 -11.33 -33.55 -10.26
N GLN A 335 -10.95 -32.37 -10.80
CA GLN A 335 -9.63 -31.78 -10.55
C GLN A 335 -9.43 -31.40 -9.08
N ARG A 336 -10.48 -30.91 -8.40
CA ARG A 336 -10.46 -30.61 -6.97
C ARG A 336 -10.28 -31.84 -6.10
N ALA A 337 -11.09 -32.90 -6.36
CA ALA A 337 -10.97 -34.16 -5.66
C ALA A 337 -9.56 -34.75 -5.84
N LYS A 338 -9.04 -34.71 -7.07
CA LYS A 338 -7.70 -35.22 -7.39
C LYS A 338 -6.63 -34.40 -6.67
N ALA A 339 -6.71 -33.06 -6.67
CA ALA A 339 -5.72 -32.19 -6.02
C ALA A 339 -5.61 -32.48 -4.51
N VAL A 340 -6.74 -32.71 -3.84
CA VAL A 340 -6.77 -33.05 -2.41
C VAL A 340 -6.21 -34.45 -2.18
N ALA A 341 -6.62 -35.47 -2.99
CA ALA A 341 -6.11 -36.81 -2.89
C ALA A 341 -4.59 -36.88 -3.12
N ASP A 342 -4.07 -36.12 -4.09
CA ASP A 342 -2.64 -36.07 -4.35
C ASP A 342 -1.86 -35.49 -3.15
N VAL A 343 -2.40 -34.49 -2.42
CA VAL A 343 -1.78 -33.98 -1.18
C VAL A 343 -1.83 -35.04 -0.05
N LEU A 344 -2.94 -35.77 0.12
CA LEU A 344 -3.00 -36.88 1.10
C LEU A 344 -1.91 -37.92 0.84
N VAL A 345 -1.70 -38.29 -0.43
CA VAL A 345 -0.67 -39.27 -0.81
C VAL A 345 0.73 -38.69 -0.69
N ASN A 346 1.02 -37.57 -1.40
CA ASN A 346 2.38 -37.09 -1.62
C ASN A 346 2.95 -36.38 -0.41
N LYS A 347 2.10 -35.64 0.35
CA LYS A 347 2.55 -34.83 1.49
C LYS A 347 2.36 -35.55 2.81
N TYR A 348 1.25 -36.29 2.97
CA TYR A 348 0.91 -36.91 4.25
C TYR A 348 1.10 -38.43 4.27
N GLY A 349 1.50 -39.05 3.15
CA GLY A 349 1.87 -40.45 3.08
C GLY A 349 0.71 -41.43 3.23
N ILE A 350 -0.53 -41.00 2.94
CA ILE A 350 -1.69 -41.93 2.97
C ILE A 350 -1.62 -42.82 1.74
N GLU A 351 -1.77 -44.15 1.94
CA GLU A 351 -1.74 -45.10 0.85
C GLU A 351 -2.87 -44.84 -0.16
N ARG A 352 -2.52 -44.84 -1.46
CA ARG A 352 -3.48 -44.55 -2.54
C ARG A 352 -4.67 -45.50 -2.55
N SER A 353 -4.47 -46.74 -2.18
CA SER A 353 -5.49 -47.78 -2.09
C SER A 353 -6.62 -47.46 -1.11
N ARG A 354 -6.33 -46.59 -0.12
CA ARG A 354 -7.27 -46.13 0.91
C ARG A 354 -8.10 -44.93 0.51
N ILE A 355 -7.80 -44.32 -0.66
CA ILE A 355 -8.43 -43.07 -1.09
C ILE A 355 -9.24 -43.34 -2.36
N THR A 356 -10.55 -43.17 -2.27
CA THR A 356 -11.48 -43.15 -3.41
C THR A 356 -11.76 -41.66 -3.76
N THR A 357 -11.68 -41.30 -5.05
CA THR A 357 -12.02 -39.97 -5.51
C THR A 357 -13.35 -40.00 -6.27
N GLU A 358 -14.26 -39.11 -5.91
CA GLU A 358 -15.54 -38.91 -6.58
C GLU A 358 -15.73 -37.47 -7.00
N ALA A 359 -16.59 -37.23 -8.00
CA ALA A 359 -16.90 -35.92 -8.51
C ALA A 359 -18.39 -35.78 -8.80
N SER A 360 -19.05 -34.92 -8.09
CA SER A 360 -20.49 -34.66 -8.22
C SER A 360 -20.82 -33.49 -9.17
N GLY A 361 -19.83 -32.78 -9.67
CA GLY A 361 -20.06 -31.59 -10.48
C GLY A 361 -20.91 -30.57 -9.74
N ASP A 362 -21.96 -30.10 -10.39
CA ASP A 362 -23.01 -29.23 -9.85
C ASP A 362 -24.34 -29.97 -9.56
N LYS A 363 -24.37 -31.30 -9.72
CA LYS A 363 -25.58 -32.09 -9.54
C LYS A 363 -26.02 -32.18 -8.09
N VAL A 364 -25.07 -32.19 -7.17
CA VAL A 364 -25.31 -32.21 -5.73
C VAL A 364 -24.75 -30.93 -5.12
N GLN A 365 -25.57 -30.26 -4.32
CA GLN A 365 -25.21 -29.03 -3.63
C GLN A 365 -25.27 -29.28 -2.11
N PRO A 366 -24.15 -29.66 -1.48
CA PRO A 366 -24.09 -29.94 -0.04
C PRO A 366 -24.52 -28.75 0.85
N PHE A 367 -24.36 -27.55 0.35
CA PHE A 367 -24.65 -26.33 1.09
C PHE A 367 -25.71 -25.48 0.40
N GLN A 368 -26.53 -24.78 1.17
CA GLN A 368 -27.60 -23.92 0.66
C GLN A 368 -27.07 -22.67 -0.07
N ILE A 369 -25.87 -22.21 0.29
CA ILE A 369 -25.21 -21.04 -0.35
C ILE A 369 -24.39 -21.56 -1.53
N ASP A 370 -24.72 -21.13 -2.74
CA ASP A 370 -24.10 -21.62 -3.98
C ASP A 370 -22.57 -21.55 -3.94
N SER A 371 -22.01 -20.42 -3.50
CA SER A 371 -20.56 -20.24 -3.44
C SER A 371 -19.83 -21.21 -2.49
N TRP A 372 -20.54 -21.80 -1.54
CA TRP A 372 -19.98 -22.77 -0.59
C TRP A 372 -19.85 -24.16 -1.20
N ASN A 373 -20.46 -24.39 -2.36
CA ASN A 373 -20.37 -25.67 -3.06
C ASN A 373 -19.09 -25.82 -3.91
N ARG A 374 -18.16 -24.86 -3.85
CA ARG A 374 -16.82 -24.99 -4.43
C ARG A 374 -15.88 -25.70 -3.45
N VAL A 375 -16.16 -26.97 -3.18
CA VAL A 375 -15.53 -27.71 -2.07
C VAL A 375 -15.14 -29.12 -2.43
N VAL A 376 -14.31 -29.69 -1.57
CA VAL A 376 -14.09 -31.12 -1.43
C VAL A 376 -14.48 -31.54 -0.01
N ILE A 377 -15.24 -32.61 0.11
CA ILE A 377 -15.70 -33.21 1.38
C ILE A 377 -15.09 -34.61 1.52
N PHE A 378 -14.72 -34.96 2.75
CA PHE A 378 -14.16 -36.25 3.10
C PHE A 378 -15.22 -37.09 3.80
N THR A 379 -15.43 -38.31 3.32
CA THR A 379 -16.29 -39.31 3.96
C THR A 379 -15.47 -40.55 4.27
N ALA A 380 -15.37 -40.89 5.53
CA ALA A 380 -14.65 -42.11 5.96
C ALA A 380 -15.61 -43.33 5.99
N LYS A 381 -15.13 -44.49 5.52
CA LYS A 381 -15.83 -45.78 5.51
C LYS A 381 -15.00 -46.84 6.20
#